data_f115e86ba63092a27672e663458a897e
#
_entry.id   f115e86ba63092a27672e663458a897e
#
_cell.length_a   1.000
_cell.length_b   1.000
_cell.length_c   1.000
_cell.angle_alpha   90.00
_cell.angle_beta   90.00
_cell.angle_gamma   90.00
#
_symmetry.space_group_name_H-M   'P 1'
#
loop_
_entity.id
_entity.type
_entity.pdbx_description
1 polymer ?
#
loop_
_entity_poly.entity_id
_entity_poly.type
_entity_poly.pdbx_seq_one_letter_code
_entity_poly.pdbx_strand_id
1 'polypeptide(L)'
;ATEIWHFYFLWFFMGIAMSCSLYEACFAFLTTTMANNARRAITFVTLAAGFGGTISFSSAHFLTQFFGWRSAILVFSLVLLIINLPLVWSATKTLNKFSKGFVKQSSRNLKDALSVMKKPIFWLIGGTFAFMSFNHGMIISHLLPIFYDRGLDAKTAVLAASCIGPMQVIGRLMMLASEKKVSVLSL
;
A
#
# COMPACT_ATOMS: atom_id res chain seq x y z
N ALA A 1 8.10 -24.55 4.05
CA ALA A 1 8.29 -24.46 5.51
C ALA A 1 7.77 -25.77 6.10
N THR A 2 8.65 -26.55 6.70
CA THR A 2 8.32 -27.82 7.34
C THR A 2 8.02 -27.65 8.82
N GLU A 3 8.48 -26.55 9.40
CA GLU A 3 8.33 -26.24 10.81
C GLU A 3 7.69 -24.86 11.02
N ILE A 4 6.96 -24.72 12.13
CA ILE A 4 6.19 -23.51 12.45
C ILE A 4 7.08 -22.27 12.61
N TRP A 5 8.32 -22.45 13.07
CA TRP A 5 9.31 -21.39 13.23
C TRP A 5 9.75 -20.78 11.90
N HIS A 6 9.88 -21.57 10.84
CA HIS A 6 10.17 -21.06 9.49
C HIS A 6 9.06 -20.12 9.01
N PHE A 7 7.81 -20.40 9.38
CA PHE A 7 6.68 -19.56 9.04
C PHE A 7 6.76 -18.21 9.74
N TYR A 8 7.02 -18.16 11.05
CA TYR A 8 7.19 -16.90 11.79
C TYR A 8 8.36 -16.08 11.25
N PHE A 9 9.46 -16.71 10.93
CA PHE A 9 10.63 -16.04 10.37
C PHE A 9 10.34 -15.41 9.00
N LEU A 10 9.65 -16.13 8.12
CA LEU A 10 9.23 -15.61 6.82
C LEU A 10 8.27 -14.42 6.97
N TRP A 11 7.31 -14.50 7.88
CA TRP A 11 6.37 -13.40 8.15
C TRP A 11 7.06 -12.18 8.74
N PHE A 12 8.04 -12.36 9.59
CA PHE A 12 8.83 -11.26 10.12
C PHE A 12 9.57 -10.49 9.01
N PHE A 13 10.27 -11.20 8.12
CA PHE A 13 10.94 -10.56 6.99
C PHE A 13 9.96 -9.93 6.00
N MET A 14 8.83 -10.58 5.76
CA MET A 14 7.77 -10.03 4.92
C MET A 14 7.21 -8.73 5.51
N GLY A 15 7.03 -8.65 6.81
CA GLY A 15 6.60 -7.42 7.49
C GLY A 15 7.59 -6.27 7.30
N ILE A 16 8.89 -6.53 7.43
CA ILE A 16 9.94 -5.54 7.16
C ILE A 16 9.91 -5.10 5.69
N ALA A 17 9.84 -6.05 4.76
CA ALA A 17 9.79 -5.74 3.33
C ALA A 17 8.55 -4.91 2.97
N MET A 18 7.39 -5.24 3.54
CA MET A 18 6.16 -4.48 3.36
C MET A 18 6.29 -3.05 3.87
N SER A 19 6.85 -2.85 5.06
CA SER A 19 7.02 -1.49 5.61
C SER A 19 7.97 -0.62 4.77
N CYS A 20 8.93 -1.22 4.08
CA CYS A 20 9.86 -0.51 3.19
C CYS A 20 9.29 -0.23 1.78
N SER A 21 8.28 -0.98 1.34
CA SER A 21 7.80 -0.94 -0.05
C SER A 21 6.38 -0.41 -0.22
N LEU A 22 5.61 -0.28 0.86
CA LEU A 22 4.24 0.20 0.79
C LEU A 22 4.12 1.73 0.69
N TYR A 23 2.89 2.22 0.80
CA TYR A 23 2.52 3.62 0.60
C TYR A 23 3.33 4.61 1.43
N GLU A 24 3.68 4.26 2.67
CA GLU A 24 4.40 5.13 3.61
C GLU A 24 5.76 5.54 3.04
N ALA A 25 6.53 4.59 2.53
CA ALA A 25 7.82 4.86 1.91
C ALA A 25 7.68 5.70 0.63
N CYS A 26 6.69 5.38 -0.21
CA CYS A 26 6.39 6.12 -1.42
C CYS A 26 5.96 7.56 -1.11
N PHE A 27 5.06 7.76 -0.14
CA PHE A 27 4.58 9.08 0.23
C PHE A 27 5.67 9.93 0.89
N ALA A 28 6.49 9.33 1.75
CA ALA A 28 7.65 10.01 2.31
C ALA A 28 8.62 10.48 1.21
N PHE A 29 8.86 9.65 0.20
CA PHE A 29 9.67 10.00 -0.95
C PHE A 29 9.05 11.13 -1.79
N LEU A 30 7.77 11.05 -2.12
CA LEU A 30 7.06 12.06 -2.90
C LEU A 30 6.98 13.40 -2.18
N THR A 31 6.73 13.40 -0.87
CA THR A 31 6.66 14.64 -0.08
C THR A 31 8.02 15.34 0.03
N THR A 32 9.11 14.57 0.06
CA THR A 32 10.46 15.14 0.11
C THR A 32 10.96 15.62 -1.24
N THR A 33 10.55 14.99 -2.34
CA THR A 33 11.06 15.31 -3.68
C THR A 33 10.19 16.29 -4.46
N MET A 34 8.87 16.24 -4.29
CA MET A 34 7.92 17.04 -5.08
C MET A 34 7.27 18.20 -4.33
N ALA A 35 7.59 18.40 -3.04
CA ALA A 35 7.12 19.51 -2.20
C ALA A 35 5.71 20.06 -2.56
N ASN A 36 5.62 21.10 -3.40
CA ASN A 36 4.37 21.76 -3.78
C ASN A 36 3.40 20.88 -4.59
N ASN A 37 3.89 19.86 -5.27
CA ASN A 37 3.09 18.95 -6.10
C ASN A 37 2.89 17.56 -5.46
N ALA A 38 3.43 17.35 -4.25
CA ALA A 38 3.38 16.06 -3.56
C ALA A 38 1.95 15.52 -3.42
N ARG A 39 0.99 16.39 -3.07
CA ARG A 39 -0.40 16.02 -2.90
C ARG A 39 -1.03 15.45 -4.19
N ARG A 40 -0.79 16.10 -5.33
CA ARG A 40 -1.27 15.61 -6.64
C ARG A 40 -0.60 14.27 -6.99
N ALA A 41 0.71 14.15 -6.79
CA ALA A 41 1.45 12.93 -7.07
C ALA A 41 0.94 11.76 -6.21
N ILE A 42 0.73 11.98 -4.91
CA ILE A 42 0.13 11.00 -3.98
C ILE A 42 -1.25 10.56 -4.47
N THR A 43 -2.09 11.49 -4.90
CA THR A 43 -3.42 11.17 -5.42
C THR A 43 -3.35 10.26 -6.66
N PHE A 44 -2.50 10.59 -7.64
CA PHE A 44 -2.34 9.75 -8.84
C PHE A 44 -1.80 8.35 -8.50
N VAL A 45 -0.80 8.25 -7.63
CA VAL A 45 -0.27 6.97 -7.18
C VAL A 45 -1.35 6.14 -6.49
N THR A 46 -2.13 6.77 -5.62
CA THR A 46 -3.20 6.04 -4.89
C THR A 46 -4.37 5.66 -5.79
N LEU A 47 -4.69 6.45 -6.83
CA LEU A 47 -5.68 6.07 -7.85
C LEU A 47 -5.20 4.85 -8.64
N ALA A 48 -3.96 4.86 -9.14
CA ALA A 48 -3.37 3.74 -9.85
C ALA A 48 -3.35 2.47 -8.99
N ALA A 49 -2.96 2.59 -7.72
CA ALA A 49 -2.92 1.48 -6.79
C ALA A 49 -4.32 0.91 -6.44
N GLY A 50 -5.39 1.70 -6.58
CA GLY A 50 -6.76 1.23 -6.39
C GLY A 50 -7.11 0.07 -7.34
N PHE A 51 -6.59 0.07 -8.56
CA PHE A 51 -6.76 -1.03 -9.51
C PHE A 51 -5.92 -2.27 -9.17
N GLY A 52 -4.87 -2.11 -8.36
CA GLY A 52 -3.99 -3.20 -7.97
C GLY A 52 -4.73 -4.34 -7.28
N GLY A 53 -5.69 -4.04 -6.41
CA GLY A 53 -6.53 -5.05 -5.74
C GLY A 53 -7.33 -5.89 -6.71
N THR A 54 -7.98 -5.26 -7.69
CA THR A 54 -8.77 -5.96 -8.72
C THR A 54 -7.90 -6.91 -9.54
N ILE A 55 -6.75 -6.44 -10.00
CA ILE A 55 -5.80 -7.24 -10.78
C ILE A 55 -5.24 -8.38 -9.92
N SER A 56 -4.89 -8.09 -8.67
CA SER A 56 -4.31 -9.07 -7.75
C SER A 56 -5.28 -10.21 -7.43
N PHE A 57 -6.52 -9.92 -7.06
CA PHE A 57 -7.51 -10.96 -6.75
C PHE A 57 -7.81 -11.84 -7.96
N SER A 58 -8.05 -11.23 -9.12
CA SER A 58 -8.38 -11.97 -10.34
C SER A 58 -7.22 -12.83 -10.83
N SER A 59 -6.00 -12.28 -10.86
CA SER A 59 -4.81 -13.02 -11.31
C SER A 59 -4.38 -14.10 -10.31
N ALA A 60 -4.51 -13.84 -9.00
CA ALA A 60 -4.23 -14.85 -7.97
C ALA A 60 -5.19 -16.03 -8.09
N HIS A 61 -6.47 -15.77 -8.28
CA HIS A 61 -7.47 -16.83 -8.47
C HIS A 61 -7.14 -17.68 -9.71
N PHE A 62 -6.90 -17.03 -10.85
CA PHE A 62 -6.54 -17.72 -12.10
C PHE A 62 -5.28 -18.58 -11.93
N LEU A 63 -4.19 -18.00 -11.46
CA LEU A 63 -2.93 -18.72 -11.27
C LEU A 63 -3.06 -19.89 -10.28
N THR A 64 -3.83 -19.71 -9.23
CA THR A 64 -4.02 -20.75 -8.21
C THR A 64 -4.83 -21.91 -8.75
N GLN A 65 -5.84 -21.65 -9.57
CA GLN A 65 -6.64 -22.71 -10.19
C GLN A 65 -5.85 -23.58 -11.17
N PHE A 66 -5.00 -22.99 -12.01
CA PHE A 66 -4.30 -23.71 -13.06
C PHE A 66 -2.95 -24.27 -12.62
N PHE A 67 -2.22 -23.58 -11.77
CA PHE A 67 -0.82 -23.89 -11.42
C PHE A 67 -0.59 -24.15 -9.93
N GLY A 68 -1.64 -24.01 -9.12
CA GLY A 68 -1.55 -24.13 -7.68
C GLY A 68 -0.92 -22.90 -6.98
N TRP A 69 -1.12 -22.80 -5.68
CA TRP A 69 -0.75 -21.63 -4.90
C TRP A 69 0.75 -21.35 -4.82
N ARG A 70 1.60 -22.41 -4.84
CA ARG A 70 3.06 -22.23 -4.81
C ARG A 70 3.58 -21.57 -6.07
N SER A 71 3.10 -21.99 -7.22
CA SER A 71 3.45 -21.40 -8.52
C SER A 71 2.91 -19.97 -8.65
N ALA A 72 1.73 -19.69 -8.12
CA ALA A 72 1.17 -18.34 -8.09
C ALA A 72 2.08 -17.38 -7.31
N ILE A 73 2.55 -17.77 -6.12
CA ILE A 73 3.48 -16.95 -5.33
C ILE A 73 4.80 -16.72 -6.08
N LEU A 74 5.37 -17.74 -6.72
CA LEU A 74 6.59 -17.59 -7.51
C LEU A 74 6.42 -16.62 -8.68
N VAL A 75 5.32 -16.71 -9.41
CA VAL A 75 5.01 -15.80 -10.53
C VAL A 75 4.90 -14.37 -10.02
N PHE A 76 4.16 -14.11 -8.95
CA PHE A 76 4.07 -12.76 -8.36
C PHE A 76 5.43 -12.24 -7.88
N SER A 77 6.24 -13.09 -7.26
CA SER A 77 7.58 -12.72 -6.81
C SER A 77 8.49 -12.34 -7.99
N LEU A 78 8.44 -13.10 -9.08
CA LEU A 78 9.20 -12.81 -10.31
C LEU A 78 8.73 -11.50 -10.97
N VAL A 79 7.42 -11.27 -11.05
CA VAL A 79 6.85 -10.02 -11.59
C VAL A 79 7.32 -8.82 -10.76
N LEU A 80 7.28 -8.91 -9.44
CA LEU A 80 7.78 -7.84 -8.57
C LEU A 80 9.28 -7.60 -8.76
N LEU A 81 10.07 -8.64 -8.91
CA LEU A 81 11.52 -8.51 -9.05
C LEU A 81 11.91 -7.95 -10.42
N ILE A 82 11.31 -8.44 -11.50
CA ILE A 82 11.68 -8.09 -12.88
C ILE A 82 11.10 -6.74 -13.29
N ILE A 83 9.88 -6.42 -12.85
CA ILE A 83 9.18 -5.20 -13.28
C ILE A 83 9.34 -4.08 -12.26
N ASN A 84 9.03 -4.33 -10.99
CA ASN A 84 8.97 -3.29 -9.98
C ASN A 84 10.36 -2.74 -9.62
N LEU A 85 11.37 -3.60 -9.52
CA LEU A 85 12.72 -3.17 -9.14
C LEU A 85 13.35 -2.18 -10.16
N PRO A 86 13.38 -2.45 -11.48
CA PRO A 86 13.89 -1.48 -12.44
C PRO A 86 13.02 -0.23 -12.59
N LEU A 87 11.70 -0.34 -12.40
CA LEU A 87 10.82 0.84 -12.39
C LEU A 87 11.13 1.76 -11.22
N VAL A 88 11.25 1.24 -10.01
CA VAL A 88 11.61 2.02 -8.82
C VAL A 88 13.00 2.64 -8.98
N TRP A 89 13.97 1.89 -9.50
CA TRP A 89 15.31 2.41 -9.74
C TRP A 89 15.32 3.56 -10.76
N SER A 90 14.65 3.40 -11.90
CA SER A 90 14.57 4.46 -12.91
C SER A 90 13.81 5.69 -12.39
N ALA A 91 12.71 5.49 -11.67
CA ALA A 91 11.94 6.56 -11.06
C ALA A 91 12.77 7.36 -10.03
N THR A 92 13.50 6.67 -9.15
CA THR A 92 14.35 7.33 -8.14
C THR A 92 15.51 8.09 -8.77
N LYS A 93 16.15 7.53 -9.81
CA LYS A 93 17.20 8.24 -10.57
C LYS A 93 16.68 9.50 -11.24
N THR A 94 15.51 9.43 -11.86
CA THR A 94 14.90 10.55 -12.56
C THR A 94 14.49 11.64 -11.56
N LEU A 95 13.80 11.29 -10.50
CA LEU A 95 13.37 12.24 -9.48
C LEU A 95 14.54 12.88 -8.74
N ASN A 96 15.61 12.15 -8.46
CA ASN A 96 16.81 12.71 -7.86
C ASN A 96 17.52 13.74 -8.75
N LYS A 97 17.41 13.62 -10.07
CA LYS A 97 17.90 14.66 -10.99
C LYS A 97 17.09 15.96 -10.89
N PHE A 98 15.76 15.84 -10.75
CA PHE A 98 14.87 16.99 -10.57
C PHE A 98 14.97 17.59 -9.16
N SER A 99 15.21 16.78 -8.14
CA SER A 99 15.28 17.20 -6.74
C SER A 99 16.54 18.00 -6.41
N LYS A 100 17.63 17.84 -7.13
CA LYS A 100 18.90 18.59 -6.86
C LYS A 100 18.74 20.12 -6.95
N GLY A 101 17.65 20.62 -7.55
CA GLY A 101 17.33 22.06 -7.61
C GLY A 101 16.40 22.57 -6.49
N PHE A 102 15.72 21.69 -5.78
CA PHE A 102 14.63 22.09 -4.86
C PHE A 102 14.84 21.71 -3.39
N VAL A 103 15.71 20.76 -3.11
CA VAL A 103 15.90 20.29 -1.72
C VAL A 103 17.15 20.94 -1.14
N LYS A 104 16.98 22.09 -0.49
CA LYS A 104 17.80 22.42 0.66
C LYS A 104 17.50 21.32 1.68
N GLN A 105 18.37 20.33 1.71
CA GLN A 105 18.27 19.19 2.60
C GLN A 105 18.28 19.75 4.03
N SER A 106 17.09 19.98 4.58
CA SER A 106 16.96 20.18 6.00
C SER A 106 17.54 18.91 6.62
N SER A 107 18.73 19.03 7.16
CA SER A 107 19.35 17.97 7.93
C SER A 107 18.35 17.59 9.02
N ARG A 108 17.55 16.55 8.79
CA ARG A 108 16.65 15.99 9.81
C ARG A 108 17.56 15.48 10.91
N ASN A 109 17.79 16.32 11.91
CA ASN A 109 18.51 15.92 13.10
C ASN A 109 17.73 14.77 13.74
N LEU A 110 18.40 13.66 14.01
CA LEU A 110 17.83 12.54 14.77
C LEU A 110 17.18 13.04 16.07
N LYS A 111 17.72 14.11 16.65
CA LYS A 111 17.19 14.78 17.84
C LYS A 111 15.78 15.35 17.63
N ASP A 112 15.49 15.89 16.44
CA ASP A 112 14.16 16.43 16.13
C ASP A 112 13.12 15.30 15.99
N ALA A 113 13.49 14.19 15.34
CA ALA A 113 12.64 13.00 15.25
C ALA A 113 12.35 12.41 16.64
N LEU A 114 13.35 12.28 17.49
CA LEU A 114 13.18 11.80 18.86
C LEU A 114 12.33 12.75 19.71
N SER A 115 12.40 14.06 19.48
CA SER A 115 11.56 15.04 20.17
C SER A 115 10.07 14.89 19.82
N VAL A 116 9.77 14.56 18.56
CA VAL A 116 8.39 14.30 18.12
C VAL A 116 7.84 13.01 18.74
N MET A 117 8.66 11.98 18.86
CA MET A 117 8.26 10.70 19.50
C MET A 117 7.94 10.87 21.00
N LYS A 118 8.45 11.92 21.69
CA LYS A 118 8.10 12.21 23.09
C LYS A 118 6.72 12.84 23.25
N LYS A 119 6.11 13.34 22.17
CA LYS A 119 4.79 13.98 22.23
C LYS A 119 3.69 12.93 22.25
N PRO A 120 2.70 13.01 23.17
CA PRO A 120 1.62 12.03 23.25
C PRO A 120 0.78 11.98 21.98
N ILE A 121 0.64 13.10 21.26
CA ILE A 121 -0.10 13.18 20.01
C ILE A 121 0.50 12.27 18.91
N PHE A 122 1.82 12.05 18.92
CA PHE A 122 2.48 11.12 18.01
C PHE A 122 1.95 9.69 18.20
N TRP A 123 1.84 9.25 19.45
CA TRP A 123 1.36 7.90 19.77
C TRP A 123 -0.14 7.75 19.56
N LEU A 124 -0.94 8.80 19.78
CA LEU A 124 -2.38 8.79 19.47
C LEU A 124 -2.61 8.63 17.97
N ILE A 125 -1.94 9.42 17.14
CA ILE A 125 -2.05 9.31 15.69
C ILE A 125 -1.53 7.95 15.22
N GLY A 126 -0.35 7.52 15.70
CA GLY A 126 0.23 6.22 15.36
C GLY A 126 -0.68 5.06 15.75
N GLY A 127 -1.28 5.11 16.94
CA GLY A 127 -2.24 4.12 17.41
C GLY A 127 -3.49 4.06 16.54
N THR A 128 -4.05 5.21 16.17
CA THR A 128 -5.23 5.26 15.27
C THR A 128 -4.93 4.60 13.93
N PHE A 129 -3.79 4.92 13.30
CA PHE A 129 -3.37 4.29 12.04
C PHE A 129 -3.09 2.80 12.21
N ALA A 130 -2.49 2.38 13.31
CA ALA A 130 -2.24 0.97 13.60
C ALA A 130 -3.55 0.16 13.72
N PHE A 131 -4.53 0.66 14.46
CA PHE A 131 -5.86 0.03 14.57
C PHE A 131 -6.60 0.00 13.25
N MET A 132 -6.54 1.08 12.47
CA MET A 132 -7.15 1.13 11.15
C MET A 132 -6.52 0.09 10.20
N SER A 133 -5.20 -0.01 10.18
CA SER A 133 -4.47 -0.98 9.37
C SER A 133 -4.74 -2.42 9.81
N PHE A 134 -4.81 -2.67 11.12
CA PHE A 134 -5.17 -3.96 11.68
C PHE A 134 -6.57 -4.40 11.23
N ASN A 135 -7.57 -3.53 11.39
CA ASN A 135 -8.94 -3.80 10.95
C ASN A 135 -9.02 -4.06 9.44
N HIS A 136 -8.36 -3.22 8.64
CA HIS A 136 -8.31 -3.40 7.18
C HIS A 136 -7.67 -4.74 6.80
N GLY A 137 -6.52 -5.07 7.38
CA GLY A 137 -5.84 -6.34 7.13
C GLY A 137 -6.68 -7.55 7.52
N MET A 138 -7.38 -7.48 8.66
CA MET A 138 -8.28 -8.53 9.12
C MET A 138 -9.45 -8.75 8.14
N ILE A 139 -10.10 -7.67 7.69
CA ILE A 139 -11.21 -7.78 6.73
C ILE A 139 -10.72 -8.39 5.41
N ILE A 140 -9.62 -7.89 4.85
CA ILE A 140 -9.09 -8.39 3.57
C ILE A 140 -8.69 -9.87 3.67
N SER A 141 -8.05 -10.28 4.76
CA SER A 141 -7.60 -11.67 4.95
C SER A 141 -8.76 -12.66 5.07
N HIS A 142 -9.87 -12.24 5.66
CA HIS A 142 -11.03 -13.10 5.88
C HIS A 142 -12.15 -12.91 4.86
N LEU A 143 -11.99 -12.01 3.90
CA LEU A 143 -13.06 -11.66 2.95
C LEU A 143 -13.54 -12.86 2.12
N LEU A 144 -12.62 -13.57 1.49
CA LEU A 144 -12.96 -14.74 0.68
C LEU A 144 -13.50 -15.91 1.52
N PRO A 145 -12.88 -16.30 2.65
CA PRO A 145 -13.46 -17.27 3.57
C PRO A 145 -14.90 -16.93 3.98
N ILE A 146 -15.19 -15.69 4.35
CA ILE A 146 -16.55 -15.25 4.72
C ILE A 146 -17.53 -15.45 3.57
N PHE A 147 -17.14 -15.13 2.34
CA PHE A 147 -18.00 -15.33 1.19
C PHE A 147 -18.29 -16.81 0.93
N TYR A 148 -17.30 -17.68 1.08
CA TYR A 148 -17.49 -19.13 0.96
C TYR A 148 -18.40 -19.70 2.06
N ASP A 149 -18.24 -19.27 3.29
CA ASP A 149 -19.08 -19.66 4.42
C ASP A 149 -20.56 -19.23 4.23
N ARG A 150 -20.78 -18.16 3.47
CA ARG A 150 -22.12 -17.69 3.08
C ARG A 150 -22.67 -18.38 1.84
N GLY A 151 -21.98 -19.40 1.31
CA GLY A 151 -22.43 -20.21 0.18
C GLY A 151 -22.20 -19.59 -1.19
N LEU A 152 -21.36 -18.53 -1.31
CA LEU A 152 -21.00 -18.00 -2.62
C LEU A 152 -20.02 -18.97 -3.32
N ASP A 153 -20.23 -19.16 -4.61
CA ASP A 153 -19.28 -19.89 -5.44
C ASP A 153 -17.97 -19.08 -5.63
N ALA A 154 -16.89 -19.77 -5.93
CA ALA A 154 -15.54 -19.17 -6.01
C ALA A 154 -15.48 -18.01 -7.01
N LYS A 155 -16.16 -18.11 -8.14
CA LYS A 155 -16.17 -17.06 -9.17
C LYS A 155 -16.86 -15.79 -8.67
N THR A 156 -18.02 -15.92 -8.06
CA THR A 156 -18.79 -14.80 -7.51
C THR A 156 -18.07 -14.16 -6.33
N ALA A 157 -17.47 -14.95 -5.43
CA ALA A 157 -16.68 -14.46 -4.31
C ALA A 157 -15.48 -13.61 -4.77
N VAL A 158 -14.73 -14.07 -5.77
CA VAL A 158 -13.59 -13.33 -6.33
C VAL A 158 -14.05 -12.05 -7.06
N LEU A 159 -15.14 -12.11 -7.82
CA LEU A 159 -15.71 -10.92 -8.46
C LEU A 159 -16.12 -9.88 -7.43
N ALA A 160 -16.81 -10.27 -6.37
CA ALA A 160 -17.19 -9.38 -5.28
C ALA A 160 -15.97 -8.76 -4.58
N ALA A 161 -14.95 -9.56 -4.27
CA ALA A 161 -13.70 -9.05 -3.70
C ALA A 161 -12.98 -8.07 -4.65
N SER A 162 -12.99 -8.34 -5.95
CA SER A 162 -12.37 -7.49 -6.97
C SER A 162 -13.04 -6.12 -7.10
N CYS A 163 -14.28 -5.94 -6.67
CA CYS A 163 -14.98 -4.66 -6.65
C CYS A 163 -14.37 -3.66 -5.64
N ILE A 164 -13.59 -4.12 -4.66
CA ILE A 164 -12.92 -3.24 -3.68
C ILE A 164 -12.04 -2.21 -4.40
N GLY A 165 -11.29 -2.63 -5.41
CA GLY A 165 -10.40 -1.74 -6.16
C GLY A 165 -11.14 -0.56 -6.83
N PRO A 166 -12.12 -0.81 -7.71
CA PRO A 166 -12.94 0.25 -8.30
C PRO A 166 -13.63 1.16 -7.27
N MET A 167 -14.15 0.58 -6.17
CA MET A 167 -14.79 1.37 -5.11
C MET A 167 -13.79 2.28 -4.38
N GLN A 168 -12.57 1.84 -4.16
CA GLN A 168 -11.50 2.70 -3.63
C GLN A 168 -11.19 3.87 -4.57
N VAL A 169 -11.14 3.63 -5.88
CA VAL A 169 -10.92 4.68 -6.88
C VAL A 169 -12.06 5.70 -6.85
N ILE A 170 -13.31 5.23 -6.86
CA ILE A 170 -14.50 6.10 -6.79
C ILE A 170 -14.47 6.94 -5.52
N GLY A 171 -14.21 6.35 -4.35
CA GLY A 171 -14.11 7.08 -3.09
C GLY A 171 -13.06 8.19 -3.12
N ARG A 172 -11.90 7.93 -3.72
CA ARG A 172 -10.84 8.95 -3.88
C ARG A 172 -11.21 10.06 -4.85
N LEU A 173 -11.90 9.73 -5.95
CA LEU A 173 -12.40 10.73 -6.89
C LEU A 173 -13.48 11.62 -6.23
N MET A 174 -14.34 11.04 -5.42
CA MET A 174 -15.32 11.80 -4.63
C MET A 174 -14.63 12.73 -3.63
N MET A 175 -13.60 12.27 -2.92
CA MET A 175 -12.78 13.13 -2.05
C MET A 175 -12.18 14.31 -2.81
N LEU A 176 -11.54 14.04 -3.96
CA LEU A 176 -10.96 15.10 -4.81
C LEU A 176 -12.00 16.13 -5.27
N ALA A 177 -13.18 15.66 -5.66
CA ALA A 177 -14.27 16.56 -6.06
C ALA A 177 -14.80 17.40 -4.88
N SER A 178 -14.80 16.84 -3.68
CA SER A 178 -15.25 17.50 -2.45
C SER A 178 -14.25 18.50 -1.89
N GLU A 179 -12.93 18.32 -2.15
CA GLU A 179 -11.88 19.22 -1.67
C GLU A 179 -12.07 20.69 -2.07
N LYS A 180 -12.73 20.96 -3.19
CA LYS A 180 -13.03 22.31 -3.63
C LYS A 180 -14.15 22.97 -2.81
N LYS A 181 -14.95 22.18 -2.08
CA LYS A 181 -16.13 22.65 -1.34
C LYS A 181 -15.97 22.59 0.18
N VAL A 182 -15.07 21.75 0.68
CA VAL A 182 -14.93 21.50 2.12
C VAL A 182 -13.49 21.78 2.55
N SER A 183 -13.30 22.72 3.46
CA SER A 183 -11.99 22.94 4.09
C SER A 183 -11.61 21.73 4.93
N VAL A 184 -10.37 21.29 4.86
CA VAL A 184 -9.82 20.14 5.64
C VAL A 184 -9.99 20.33 7.16
N LEU A 185 -10.21 21.56 7.61
CA LEU A 185 -10.43 21.91 9.02
C LEU A 185 -11.89 21.73 9.48
N SER A 186 -12.81 21.39 8.57
CA SER A 186 -14.24 21.18 8.89
C SER A 186 -14.63 19.68 8.85
N LEU A 187 -13.66 18.79 8.69
CA LEU A 187 -13.78 17.35 8.82
C LEU A 187 -13.07 16.86 10.08
#